data_0d3e21eb0ad764e4576beb7f2b4d7ffd
#
_entry.id   0d3e21eb0ad764e4576beb7f2b4d7ffd
#
_cell.length_a   1.000
_cell.length_b   1.000
_cell.length_c   1.000
_cell.angle_alpha   90.00
_cell.angle_beta   90.00
_cell.angle_gamma   90.00
#
_symmetry.space_group_name_H-M   'P 1'
#
loop_
_entity.id
_entity.type
_entity.pdbx_description
1 polymer ?
#
loop_
_entity_poly.entity_id
_entity_poly.type
_entity_poly.pdbx_seq_one_letter_code
_entity_poly.pdbx_strand_id
1 'polypeptide(L)'
;NNSGDNIRLSREEFQKRHEAYLTKFAELTADEAAKFFPIYNELEKRKQELNDQIFGAMRESREKDLDEAKYKELLEGMSANAIAIESLERTYLDRFKEVISYKKIFKIKEAESRFRQELVRGMRRPGGEGRAGGPPVPDAPSNDRRR
;
A
#
# COMPACT_ATOMS: atom_id res chain seq x y z
N ASN A 1 6.85 -1.07 27.41
CA ASN A 1 6.17 0.08 27.23
C ASN A 1 6.73 0.93 26.16
N ASN A 2 7.97 1.20 26.13
CA ASN A 2 8.54 2.00 25.10
C ASN A 2 8.44 1.36 23.74
N SER A 3 8.45 0.06 23.70
CA SER A 3 8.40 -0.62 22.42
C SER A 3 7.12 -0.33 21.66
N GLY A 4 6.05 -0.36 22.36
CA GLY A 4 4.76 -0.12 21.72
C GLY A 4 4.65 1.28 21.20
N ASP A 5 5.12 2.21 21.99
CA ASP A 5 5.05 3.60 21.59
C ASP A 5 5.92 3.87 20.37
N ASN A 6 7.10 3.28 20.36
CA ASN A 6 7.99 3.46 19.24
C ASN A 6 7.41 2.90 17.94
N ILE A 7 6.78 1.76 18.04
CA ILE A 7 6.19 1.15 16.86
C ILE A 7 5.07 2.03 16.34
N ARG A 8 4.26 2.55 17.25
CA ARG A 8 3.16 3.39 16.85
C ARG A 8 3.64 4.66 16.17
N LEU A 9 4.63 5.32 16.76
CA LEU A 9 5.17 6.52 16.16
C LEU A 9 5.76 6.23 14.80
N SER A 10 6.42 5.10 14.68
CA SER A 10 7.02 4.72 13.42
C SER A 10 5.97 4.54 12.33
N ARG A 11 4.86 3.94 12.67
CA ARG A 11 3.80 3.75 11.70
C ARG A 11 3.19 5.08 11.28
N GLU A 12 2.97 5.96 12.22
CA GLU A 12 2.39 7.25 11.92
C GLU A 12 3.33 8.06 11.06
N GLU A 13 4.61 7.98 11.36
CA GLU A 13 5.58 8.70 10.56
C GLU A 13 5.66 8.14 9.15
N PHE A 14 5.61 6.82 9.03
CA PHE A 14 5.63 6.18 7.73
C PHE A 14 4.41 6.62 6.92
N GLN A 15 3.25 6.63 7.54
CA GLN A 15 2.04 7.02 6.85
C GLN A 15 2.12 8.46 6.37
N LYS A 16 2.66 9.34 7.20
CA LYS A 16 2.81 10.72 6.80
C LYS A 16 3.73 10.87 5.61
N ARG A 17 4.81 10.13 5.61
CA ARG A 17 5.74 10.19 4.49
C ARG A 17 5.13 9.63 3.22
N HIS A 18 4.35 8.56 3.37
CA HIS A 18 3.68 7.97 2.24
C HIS A 18 2.69 8.97 1.63
N GLU A 19 1.89 9.61 2.46
CA GLU A 19 0.93 10.57 1.97
C GLU A 19 1.63 11.77 1.33
N ALA A 20 2.73 12.22 1.92
CA ALA A 20 3.47 13.32 1.35
C ALA A 20 4.05 12.95 -0.02
N TYR A 21 4.53 11.72 -0.14
CA TYR A 21 5.06 11.24 -1.40
C TYR A 21 3.98 11.23 -2.47
N LEU A 22 2.81 10.68 -2.14
CA LEU A 22 1.71 10.62 -3.10
C LEU A 22 1.23 12.02 -3.48
N THR A 23 1.13 12.89 -2.50
CA THR A 23 0.67 14.26 -2.74
C THR A 23 1.59 14.97 -3.71
N LYS A 24 2.88 14.83 -3.49
CA LYS A 24 3.84 15.51 -4.33
C LYS A 24 3.88 14.91 -5.74
N PHE A 25 3.89 13.59 -5.82
CA PHE A 25 3.98 12.92 -7.11
C PHE A 25 2.76 13.24 -7.98
N ALA A 26 1.58 13.22 -7.38
CA ALA A 26 0.35 13.48 -8.12
C ALA A 26 -0.01 14.96 -8.19
N GLU A 27 0.79 15.78 -7.53
CA GLU A 27 0.58 17.24 -7.54
C GLU A 27 -0.80 17.60 -7.00
N LEU A 28 -1.16 17.02 -5.88
CA LEU A 28 -2.43 17.36 -5.25
C LEU A 28 -2.31 18.70 -4.56
N THR A 29 -3.35 19.51 -4.67
CA THR A 29 -3.37 20.72 -3.87
C THR A 29 -3.68 20.35 -2.44
N ALA A 30 -3.49 21.29 -1.52
CA ALA A 30 -3.79 21.03 -0.12
C ALA A 30 -5.25 20.65 0.07
N ASP A 31 -6.14 21.33 -0.66
CA ASP A 31 -7.55 21.03 -0.56
C ASP A 31 -7.88 19.64 -1.09
N GLU A 32 -7.26 19.27 -2.22
CA GLU A 32 -7.47 17.94 -2.78
C GLU A 32 -6.97 16.86 -1.83
N ALA A 33 -5.81 17.07 -1.26
CA ALA A 33 -5.25 16.07 -0.35
C ALA A 33 -6.14 15.90 0.87
N ALA A 34 -6.66 17.01 1.39
CA ALA A 34 -7.51 16.96 2.57
C ALA A 34 -8.77 16.15 2.31
N LYS A 35 -9.26 16.18 1.08
CA LYS A 35 -10.47 15.42 0.74
C LYS A 35 -10.17 14.01 0.29
N PHE A 36 -9.05 13.83 -0.36
CA PHE A 36 -8.71 12.54 -0.94
C PHE A 36 -8.25 11.52 0.09
N PHE A 37 -7.35 11.90 0.99
CA PHE A 37 -6.74 10.90 1.86
C PHE A 37 -7.69 10.24 2.85
N PRO A 38 -8.73 10.89 3.37
CA PRO A 38 -9.67 10.15 4.20
C PRO A 38 -10.33 9.00 3.43
N ILE A 39 -10.67 9.23 2.15
CA ILE A 39 -11.29 8.19 1.33
C ILE A 39 -10.25 7.12 0.99
N TYR A 40 -9.06 7.56 0.66
CA TYR A 40 -7.97 6.66 0.32
C TYR A 40 -7.63 5.75 1.50
N ASN A 41 -7.55 6.32 2.69
CA ASN A 41 -7.20 5.52 3.86
C ASN A 41 -8.30 4.53 4.22
N GLU A 42 -9.54 4.90 3.96
CA GLU A 42 -10.64 3.99 4.20
C GLU A 42 -10.52 2.77 3.28
N LEU A 43 -10.23 3.02 2.00
CA LEU A 43 -10.05 1.93 1.05
C LEU A 43 -8.87 1.05 1.45
N GLU A 44 -7.75 1.67 1.82
CA GLU A 44 -6.56 0.90 2.18
C GLU A 44 -6.81 0.02 3.39
N LYS A 45 -7.58 0.50 4.35
CA LYS A 45 -7.89 -0.29 5.51
C LYS A 45 -8.74 -1.50 5.15
N ARG A 46 -9.72 -1.30 4.29
CA ARG A 46 -10.57 -2.41 3.88
C ARG A 46 -9.80 -3.45 3.07
N LYS A 47 -8.90 -2.98 2.20
CA LYS A 47 -8.07 -3.89 1.45
C LYS A 47 -7.13 -4.66 2.37
N GLN A 48 -6.62 -3.98 3.39
CA GLN A 48 -5.73 -4.63 4.32
C GLN A 48 -6.41 -5.79 5.04
N GLU A 49 -7.66 -5.59 5.42
CA GLU A 49 -8.40 -6.65 6.10
C GLU A 49 -8.55 -7.88 5.21
N LEU A 50 -8.81 -7.65 3.92
CA LEU A 50 -8.94 -8.77 2.99
C LEU A 50 -7.58 -9.44 2.73
N ASN A 51 -6.54 -8.64 2.62
CA ASN A 51 -5.20 -9.18 2.44
C ASN A 51 -4.75 -9.97 3.66
N ASP A 52 -5.14 -9.54 4.85
CA ASP A 52 -4.80 -10.28 6.06
C ASP A 52 -5.41 -11.67 6.03
N GLN A 53 -6.62 -11.79 5.49
CA GLN A 53 -7.24 -13.11 5.37
C GLN A 53 -6.50 -13.98 4.38
N ILE A 54 -6.04 -13.38 3.27
CA ILE A 54 -5.27 -14.14 2.28
C ILE A 54 -3.96 -14.62 2.89
N PHE A 55 -3.26 -13.75 3.61
CA PHE A 55 -2.01 -14.14 4.24
C PHE A 55 -2.25 -15.17 5.33
N GLY A 56 -3.37 -15.07 6.03
CA GLY A 56 -3.72 -16.06 7.04
C GLY A 56 -3.90 -17.44 6.43
N ALA A 57 -4.54 -17.52 5.27
CA ALA A 57 -4.70 -18.79 4.60
C ALA A 57 -3.36 -19.37 4.17
N MET A 58 -2.48 -18.51 3.68
CA MET A 58 -1.16 -18.97 3.28
C MET A 58 -0.36 -19.46 4.48
N ARG A 59 -0.50 -18.77 5.60
CA ARG A 59 0.21 -19.17 6.81
C ARG A 59 -0.30 -20.52 7.30
N GLU A 60 -1.63 -20.70 7.28
CA GLU A 60 -2.22 -21.95 7.73
C GLU A 60 -1.70 -23.12 6.90
N SER A 61 -1.59 -22.93 5.60
CA SER A 61 -1.13 -24.01 4.74
C SER A 61 0.33 -24.37 4.98
N ARG A 62 1.11 -23.41 5.47
CA ARG A 62 2.51 -23.69 5.75
C ARG A 62 2.73 -24.36 7.08
N GLU A 63 1.83 -24.11 8.02
CA GLU A 63 2.05 -24.60 9.38
C GLU A 63 1.68 -26.05 9.59
N LYS A 64 0.83 -26.59 8.74
CA LYS A 64 0.49 -28.00 8.86
C LYS A 64 0.05 -28.55 7.54
N ASP A 65 0.11 -29.87 7.45
CA ASP A 65 -0.29 -30.55 6.26
C ASP A 65 -1.80 -30.71 6.29
N LEU A 66 -2.45 -30.22 5.27
CA LEU A 66 -3.89 -30.20 5.22
C LEU A 66 -4.38 -31.21 4.18
N ASP A 67 -5.64 -31.62 4.26
CA ASP A 67 -6.15 -32.50 3.23
C ASP A 67 -6.60 -31.68 2.03
N GLU A 68 -6.89 -32.36 0.94
CA GLU A 68 -7.23 -31.70 -0.32
C GLU A 68 -8.45 -30.81 -0.20
N ALA A 69 -9.43 -31.24 0.56
CA ALA A 69 -10.65 -30.45 0.71
C ALA A 69 -10.33 -29.11 1.38
N LYS A 70 -9.43 -29.14 2.34
CA LYS A 70 -9.06 -27.91 3.04
C LYS A 70 -8.27 -26.99 2.14
N TYR A 71 -7.34 -27.53 1.36
CA TYR A 71 -6.60 -26.71 0.42
C TYR A 71 -7.57 -26.06 -0.60
N LYS A 72 -8.56 -26.81 -1.04
CA LYS A 72 -9.53 -26.26 -1.96
C LYS A 72 -10.28 -25.09 -1.32
N GLU A 73 -10.70 -25.27 -0.08
CA GLU A 73 -11.41 -24.24 0.63
C GLU A 73 -10.58 -22.97 0.77
N LEU A 74 -9.30 -23.13 1.14
CA LEU A 74 -8.43 -21.99 1.29
C LEU A 74 -8.21 -21.26 -0.02
N LEU A 75 -8.02 -22.01 -1.11
CA LEU A 75 -7.81 -21.39 -2.41
C LEU A 75 -9.05 -20.62 -2.86
N GLU A 76 -10.21 -21.20 -2.64
CA GLU A 76 -11.43 -20.52 -3.03
C GLU A 76 -11.64 -19.25 -2.21
N GLY A 77 -11.31 -19.31 -0.93
CA GLY A 77 -11.41 -18.13 -0.10
C GLY A 77 -10.43 -17.03 -0.51
N MET A 78 -9.20 -17.42 -0.85
CA MET A 78 -8.23 -16.45 -1.30
C MET A 78 -8.67 -15.80 -2.61
N SER A 79 -9.24 -16.60 -3.51
CA SER A 79 -9.73 -16.07 -4.77
C SER A 79 -10.88 -15.11 -4.55
N ALA A 80 -11.79 -15.46 -3.67
CA ALA A 80 -12.92 -14.59 -3.37
C ALA A 80 -12.46 -13.27 -2.78
N ASN A 81 -11.45 -13.32 -1.92
CA ASN A 81 -10.94 -12.09 -1.32
C ASN A 81 -10.21 -11.22 -2.35
N ALA A 82 -9.52 -11.85 -3.29
CA ALA A 82 -8.85 -11.09 -4.35
C ALA A 82 -9.88 -10.37 -5.22
N ILE A 83 -10.98 -11.04 -5.52
CA ILE A 83 -12.04 -10.43 -6.29
C ILE A 83 -12.67 -9.28 -5.51
N ALA A 84 -12.83 -9.47 -4.20
CA ALA A 84 -13.40 -8.41 -3.36
C ALA A 84 -12.51 -7.18 -3.35
N ILE A 85 -11.19 -7.36 -3.32
CA ILE A 85 -10.27 -6.24 -3.36
C ILE A 85 -10.44 -5.46 -4.66
N GLU A 86 -10.51 -6.19 -5.76
CA GLU A 86 -10.66 -5.56 -7.07
C GLU A 86 -11.97 -4.79 -7.12
N SER A 87 -13.02 -5.36 -6.57
CA SER A 87 -14.33 -4.73 -6.55
C SER A 87 -14.30 -3.44 -5.72
N LEU A 88 -13.60 -3.48 -4.59
CA LEU A 88 -13.46 -2.30 -3.77
C LEU A 88 -12.75 -1.17 -4.52
N GLU A 89 -11.68 -1.52 -5.20
CA GLU A 89 -10.94 -0.50 -5.94
C GLU A 89 -11.80 0.16 -6.98
N ARG A 90 -12.64 -0.63 -7.62
CA ARG A 90 -13.53 -0.07 -8.62
C ARG A 90 -14.57 0.85 -8.00
N THR A 91 -15.14 0.43 -6.89
CA THR A 91 -16.11 1.25 -6.19
C THR A 91 -15.51 2.56 -5.73
N TYR A 92 -14.30 2.51 -5.18
CA TYR A 92 -13.68 3.72 -4.65
C TYR A 92 -13.18 4.64 -5.75
N LEU A 93 -12.94 4.12 -6.95
CA LEU A 93 -12.61 4.99 -8.07
C LEU A 93 -13.69 6.04 -8.27
N ASP A 94 -14.94 5.65 -8.12
CA ASP A 94 -16.04 6.60 -8.28
C ASP A 94 -16.01 7.67 -7.19
N ARG A 95 -15.56 7.32 -6.01
CA ARG A 95 -15.46 8.30 -4.94
C ARG A 95 -14.25 9.22 -5.15
N PHE A 96 -13.16 8.68 -5.62
CA PHE A 96 -11.96 9.48 -5.87
C PHE A 96 -12.21 10.54 -6.93
N LYS A 97 -12.94 10.18 -7.99
CA LYS A 97 -13.15 11.14 -9.08
C LYS A 97 -14.00 12.31 -8.65
N GLU A 98 -14.67 12.20 -7.51
CA GLU A 98 -15.44 13.33 -7.02
C GLU A 98 -14.55 14.39 -6.41
N VAL A 99 -13.34 14.05 -6.06
CA VAL A 99 -12.46 14.99 -5.38
C VAL A 99 -11.20 15.33 -6.16
N ILE A 100 -10.73 14.44 -7.04
CA ILE A 100 -9.56 14.75 -7.85
C ILE A 100 -9.80 14.21 -9.26
N SER A 101 -9.00 14.68 -10.20
CA SER A 101 -9.19 14.30 -11.60
C SER A 101 -8.72 12.87 -11.85
N TYR A 102 -9.19 12.28 -12.94
CA TYR A 102 -8.73 10.96 -13.34
C TYR A 102 -7.22 10.95 -13.55
N LYS A 103 -6.68 12.01 -14.08
CA LYS A 103 -5.24 12.09 -14.28
C LYS A 103 -4.50 11.97 -12.96
N LYS A 104 -4.99 12.67 -11.95
CA LYS A 104 -4.34 12.62 -10.64
C LYS A 104 -4.53 11.26 -9.97
N ILE A 105 -5.68 10.63 -10.18
CA ILE A 105 -5.88 9.27 -9.68
C ILE A 105 -4.85 8.34 -10.31
N PHE A 106 -4.62 8.48 -11.61
CA PHE A 106 -3.63 7.66 -12.29
C PHE A 106 -2.23 7.90 -11.72
N LYS A 107 -1.93 9.17 -11.44
CA LYS A 107 -0.65 9.51 -10.86
C LYS A 107 -0.48 8.91 -9.47
N ILE A 108 -1.57 8.84 -8.71
CA ILE A 108 -1.52 8.19 -7.41
C ILE A 108 -1.12 6.71 -7.57
N LYS A 109 -1.71 6.04 -8.56
CA LYS A 109 -1.38 4.64 -8.79
C LYS A 109 0.08 4.48 -9.19
N GLU A 110 0.57 5.37 -10.03
CA GLU A 110 1.97 5.33 -10.40
C GLU A 110 2.86 5.55 -9.19
N ALA A 111 2.48 6.51 -8.36
CA ALA A 111 3.26 6.83 -7.18
C ALA A 111 3.31 5.64 -6.21
N GLU A 112 2.19 4.94 -6.06
CA GLU A 112 2.17 3.77 -5.20
C GLU A 112 3.13 2.71 -5.69
N SER A 113 3.14 2.49 -6.99
CA SER A 113 4.02 1.50 -7.57
C SER A 113 5.48 1.87 -7.35
N ARG A 114 5.82 3.13 -7.57
CA ARG A 114 7.19 3.57 -7.36
C ARG A 114 7.60 3.49 -5.91
N PHE A 115 6.70 3.87 -5.02
CA PHE A 115 7.00 3.83 -3.60
C PHE A 115 7.33 2.40 -3.17
N ARG A 116 6.53 1.44 -3.62
CA ARG A 116 6.79 0.05 -3.30
C ARG A 116 8.12 -0.43 -3.85
N GLN A 117 8.43 -0.04 -5.07
CA GLN A 117 9.69 -0.43 -5.68
C GLN A 117 10.87 0.11 -4.91
N GLU A 118 10.76 1.34 -4.44
CA GLU A 118 11.84 1.93 -3.69
C GLU A 118 12.02 1.29 -2.32
N LEU A 119 10.91 0.92 -1.70
CA LEU A 119 11.00 0.20 -0.44
C LEU A 119 11.69 -1.14 -0.60
N VAL A 120 11.30 -1.87 -1.64
CA VAL A 120 11.90 -3.17 -1.88
C VAL A 120 13.38 -3.04 -2.20
N ARG A 121 13.71 -2.05 -2.99
CA ARG A 121 15.10 -1.82 -3.35
C ARG A 121 15.93 -1.49 -2.13
N GLY A 122 15.39 -0.67 -1.25
CA GLY A 122 16.09 -0.33 -0.02
C GLY A 122 16.31 -1.53 0.86
N MET A 123 15.32 -2.41 0.91
CA MET A 123 15.46 -3.59 1.72
C MET A 123 16.46 -4.58 1.16
N ARG A 124 16.58 -4.62 -0.18
CA ARG A 124 17.48 -5.54 -0.76
C ARG A 124 18.88 -5.03 -0.81
N ARG A 125 19.15 -3.78 -0.56
CA ARG A 125 20.45 -3.27 -0.65
C ARG A 125 21.30 -3.81 0.40
N PRO A 126 22.34 -4.43 0.18
CA PRO A 126 23.18 -4.98 1.20
C PRO A 126 23.83 -3.87 1.94
N GLY A 127 24.14 -4.03 3.00
CA GLY A 127 24.80 -3.06 3.68
C GLY A 127 24.05 -1.95 3.84
N GLY A 128 23.10 -1.97 3.40
CA GLY A 128 22.32 -0.95 3.47
C GLY A 128 22.31 -0.46 4.68
N GLU A 129 22.85 -0.38 5.16
CA GLU A 129 22.87 0.08 6.09
C GLU A 129 21.92 0.45 6.62
N GLY A 130 21.63 0.09 6.78
CA GLY A 130 20.73 0.28 7.47
C GLY A 130 20.09 1.37 7.59
N ARG A 131 20.20 2.05 7.34
CA ARG A 131 19.63 3.04 7.53
C ARG A 131 18.62 2.95 7.21
N ALA A 132 18.34 2.51 7.03
CA ALA A 132 17.44 2.33 6.76
C ALA A 132 16.50 2.70 6.97
N GLY A 133 16.18 2.65 7.00
CA GLY A 133 15.21 2.94 7.29
C GLY A 133 14.17 3.61 6.86
N GLY A 134 14.07 4.42 6.56
CA GLY A 134 12.90 5.12 6.27
C GLY A 134 12.41 4.90 4.92
N PRO A 135 11.21 5.23 4.68
CA PRO A 135 10.66 5.16 3.34
C PRO A 135 11.37 6.15 2.43
N PRO A 136 11.19 5.96 1.19
CA PRO A 136 11.86 6.83 0.23
C PRO A 136 11.39 8.25 0.37
N VAL A 137 12.27 9.15 0.05
CA VAL A 137 11.86 10.51 0.08
C VAL A 137 11.43 10.90 -1.27
N PRO A 138 10.51 11.75 -1.30
CA PRO A 138 9.94 12.14 -2.57
C PRO A 138 10.85 13.05 -3.30
N ASP A 139 11.69 12.66 -4.04
CA ASP A 139 12.48 13.42 -4.72
C ASP A 139 12.14 13.66 -6.01
N ALA A 140 12.59 14.34 -6.64
CA ALA A 140 12.25 14.67 -7.88
C ALA A 140 12.31 13.59 -8.73
N PRO A 141 11.57 13.56 -9.56
CA PRO A 141 11.45 12.42 -10.37
C PRO A 141 12.55 12.44 -11.29
N SER A 142 13.13 12.85 -11.43
CA SER A 142 14.10 12.77 -12.15
C SER A 142 14.36 11.96 -13.00
N ASN A 143 14.40 11.75 -13.54
CA ASN A 143 14.64 11.12 -14.34
C ASN A 143 15.59 10.51 -14.76
N ASP A 144 15.96 10.33 -15.11
CA ASP A 144 16.84 9.92 -15.46
C ASP A 144 17.11 9.15 -16.16
N ARG A 145 17.20 9.03 -16.81
CA ARG A 145 17.45 8.44 -17.47
C ARG A 145 18.39 7.92 -17.89
N ARG A 146 18.71 7.52 -18.20
CA ARG A 146 19.51 7.18 -18.64
C ARG A 146 19.93 6.48 -19.20
N ARG A 147 20.04 6.03 -19.63
CA ARG A 147 20.39 5.33 -20.23
C ARG A 147 20.45 4.68 -20.25
#